data_c776f77c8cfa1827051412e54f922ea4
#
_entry.id   c776f77c8cfa1827051412e54f922ea4
#
_cell.length_a   1.000
_cell.length_b   1.000
_cell.length_c   1.000
_cell.angle_alpha   90.00
_cell.angle_beta   90.00
_cell.angle_gamma   90.00
#
_symmetry.space_group_name_H-M   'P 1'
#
loop_
_entity.id
_entity.type
_entity.pdbx_description
1 polymer ?
#
loop_
_entity_poly.entity_id
_entity_poly.type
_entity_poly.pdbx_seq_one_letter_code
_entity_poly.pdbx_strand_id
1 'polypeptide(L)'
;MNHIAVFFRESYQRMNIWEKESKDPRRRRLTSIGETRWWSKGAALTKVFGSFGKPDGALYFDVLHTLSGIQDGETINATARVNAQGYIGQLLKYETILTAQIFLRIFQVTSPVSKYLQTSGMDILTAHRMVATAEAELKEMTRDFQSIKTAADKFIQWANNKIGEESEETELEVETTLPQKRGRRKKSMPGERSRDEALTDAEASYKIEVHNRIMDTVAGSMHQRFLKNGTLYADLALLDPKNFSQVISYGESFPEAALQELSKCLLPFDDRATEAELQSELKSLARQWDRLKSSVFDEYTTKTTEPGPEDAEDEAEIVYKKCSSCKDCPICCYRVLKQYNLLTDAYHIIGLAYRFLLTLSVTQVACERSFSTLKYIKNRLRSSLSQQHLEAFMLMATQTDVLQMLDSEKIIDGVAEKSELLQKLLM
;
A
#
# COMPACT_ATOMS: atom_id res chain seq x y z
N MET A 1 3.79 14.81 11.36
CA MET A 1 3.46 13.60 12.15
C MET A 1 4.69 12.74 12.45
N ASN A 2 5.48 12.31 11.45
CA ASN A 2 6.66 11.46 11.71
C ASN A 2 7.64 12.08 12.72
N HIS A 3 7.96 13.37 12.56
CA HIS A 3 8.86 14.08 13.49
C HIS A 3 8.34 14.07 14.94
N ILE A 4 7.03 14.18 15.15
CA ILE A 4 6.43 14.13 16.51
C ILE A 4 6.56 12.70 17.09
N ALA A 5 6.27 11.67 16.28
CA ALA A 5 6.42 10.28 16.73
C ALA A 5 7.89 9.94 17.08
N VAL A 6 8.84 10.37 16.25
CA VAL A 6 10.28 10.23 16.51
C VAL A 6 10.69 11.02 17.73
N PHE A 7 10.24 12.28 17.85
CA PHE A 7 10.51 13.16 18.98
C PHE A 7 10.08 12.55 20.33
N PHE A 8 8.93 11.89 20.40
CA PHE A 8 8.52 11.18 21.62
C PHE A 8 9.43 9.97 21.92
N ARG A 9 9.74 9.17 20.89
CA ARG A 9 10.50 7.90 21.04
C ARG A 9 11.97 8.08 21.36
N GLU A 10 12.59 9.20 20.99
CA GLU A 10 14.02 9.48 21.24
C GLU A 10 14.38 9.70 22.71
N SER A 11 13.41 9.88 23.60
CA SER A 11 13.66 10.14 25.02
C SER A 11 12.70 9.37 25.90
N TYR A 12 13.26 8.63 26.87
CA TYR A 12 12.48 7.94 27.88
C TYR A 12 11.61 8.91 28.70
N GLN A 13 12.12 10.10 29.03
CA GLN A 13 11.36 11.12 29.73
C GLN A 13 10.12 11.57 28.97
N ARG A 14 10.27 11.84 27.66
CA ARG A 14 9.15 12.25 26.79
C ARG A 14 8.13 11.12 26.61
N MET A 15 8.59 9.88 26.50
CA MET A 15 7.70 8.72 26.46
C MET A 15 6.95 8.52 27.78
N ASN A 16 7.61 8.75 28.90
CA ASN A 16 6.95 8.66 30.22
C ASN A 16 5.85 9.72 30.38
N ILE A 17 6.08 10.94 29.88
CA ILE A 17 5.04 11.98 29.85
C ILE A 17 3.87 11.52 28.97
N TRP A 18 4.13 10.97 27.76
CA TRP A 18 3.09 10.41 26.90
C TRP A 18 2.25 9.33 27.62
N GLU A 19 2.91 8.39 28.29
CA GLU A 19 2.23 7.30 29.00
C GLU A 19 1.41 7.78 30.20
N LYS A 20 1.82 8.91 30.80
CA LYS A 20 1.14 9.52 31.94
C LYS A 20 -0.02 10.42 31.53
N GLU A 21 0.18 11.22 30.49
CA GLU A 21 -0.77 12.26 30.06
C GLU A 21 -1.80 11.76 29.04
N SER A 22 -1.50 10.66 28.28
CA SER A 22 -2.45 10.11 27.34
C SER A 22 -3.63 9.45 28.04
N LYS A 23 -4.82 9.89 27.71
CA LYS A 23 -6.10 9.35 28.21
C LYS A 23 -6.65 8.23 27.33
N ASP A 24 -5.91 7.81 26.31
CA ASP A 24 -6.32 6.71 25.42
C ASP A 24 -6.43 5.38 26.21
N PRO A 25 -7.64 4.79 26.32
CA PRO A 25 -7.85 3.55 27.06
C PRO A 25 -7.07 2.37 26.49
N ARG A 26 -6.69 2.44 25.19
CA ARG A 26 -5.92 1.42 24.49
C ARG A 26 -4.42 1.63 24.59
N ARG A 27 -3.97 2.71 25.24
CA ARG A 27 -2.55 3.10 25.40
C ARG A 27 -1.75 3.06 24.09
N ARG A 28 -2.38 3.46 22.97
CA ARG A 28 -1.76 3.43 21.65
C ARG A 28 -0.56 4.37 21.60
N ARG A 29 0.57 3.89 21.12
CA ARG A 29 1.74 4.72 20.86
C ARG A 29 1.69 5.32 19.46
N LEU A 30 2.32 6.50 19.29
CA LEU A 30 2.52 7.03 17.94
C LEU A 30 3.56 6.17 17.20
N THR A 31 3.18 5.67 16.05
CA THR A 31 4.06 4.90 15.17
C THR A 31 4.88 5.84 14.29
N SER A 32 6.19 5.58 14.19
CA SER A 32 7.01 6.24 13.17
C SER A 32 6.57 5.80 11.79
N ILE A 33 6.48 6.75 10.88
CA ILE A 33 6.06 6.50 9.51
C ILE A 33 7.25 5.95 8.73
N GLY A 34 7.16 4.70 8.27
CA GLY A 34 8.12 4.12 7.33
C GLY A 34 8.04 4.83 5.97
N GLU A 35 9.19 5.06 5.33
CA GLU A 35 9.24 5.77 4.04
C GLU A 35 8.60 4.98 2.90
N THR A 36 8.63 3.65 2.97
CA THR A 36 8.31 2.74 1.88
C THR A 36 6.82 2.36 1.79
N ARG A 37 6.09 2.36 2.91
CA ARG A 37 4.70 1.86 2.96
C ARG A 37 3.67 2.99 2.94
N TRP A 38 3.01 3.18 1.81
CA TRP A 38 1.99 4.22 1.65
C TRP A 38 0.84 4.12 2.65
N TRP A 39 0.30 2.93 2.87
CA TRP A 39 -0.81 2.71 3.80
C TRP A 39 -0.44 2.97 5.28
N SER A 40 0.83 2.78 5.66
CA SER A 40 1.28 3.09 7.03
C SER A 40 1.22 4.58 7.33
N LYS A 41 1.40 5.42 6.30
CA LYS A 41 1.19 6.88 6.40
C LYS A 41 -0.26 7.20 6.70
N GLY A 42 -1.20 6.51 6.03
CA GLY A 42 -2.64 6.63 6.29
C GLY A 42 -3.00 6.19 7.70
N ALA A 43 -2.49 5.04 8.15
CA ALA A 43 -2.75 4.53 9.49
C ALA A 43 -2.23 5.48 10.58
N ALA A 44 -1.01 6.04 10.43
CA ALA A 44 -0.44 7.01 11.35
C ALA A 44 -1.26 8.32 11.40
N LEU A 45 -1.74 8.78 10.25
CA LEU A 45 -2.57 9.99 10.18
C LEU A 45 -3.94 9.74 10.82
N THR A 46 -4.58 8.61 10.53
CA THR A 46 -5.86 8.20 11.13
C THR A 46 -5.76 8.06 12.65
N LYS A 47 -4.64 7.56 13.16
CA LYS A 47 -4.43 7.45 14.61
C LYS A 47 -4.51 8.82 15.31
N VAL A 48 -3.98 9.88 14.69
CA VAL A 48 -3.93 11.21 15.30
C VAL A 48 -5.17 12.04 14.98
N PHE A 49 -5.67 12.00 13.74
CA PHE A 49 -6.79 12.87 13.31
C PHE A 49 -8.13 12.14 13.18
N GLY A 50 -8.19 10.84 13.48
CA GLY A 50 -9.37 10.04 13.21
C GLY A 50 -9.53 9.71 11.71
N SER A 51 -10.70 9.21 11.32
CA SER A 51 -11.04 9.00 9.91
C SER A 51 -11.57 10.28 9.28
N PHE A 52 -11.57 10.37 7.95
CA PHE A 52 -12.08 11.53 7.23
C PHE A 52 -13.48 11.94 7.73
N GLY A 53 -13.62 13.17 8.22
CA GLY A 53 -14.84 13.72 8.77
C GLY A 53 -15.38 13.05 10.05
N LYS A 54 -14.62 12.12 10.65
CA LYS A 54 -14.98 11.39 11.89
C LYS A 54 -13.79 11.41 12.85
N PRO A 55 -13.70 12.41 13.76
CA PRO A 55 -12.58 12.56 14.69
C PRO A 55 -12.62 11.61 15.89
N ASP A 56 -13.70 10.83 16.05
CA ASP A 56 -13.90 9.97 17.22
C ASP A 56 -12.72 8.98 17.41
N GLY A 57 -12.16 8.95 18.60
CA GLY A 57 -11.01 8.13 18.92
C GLY A 57 -9.67 8.62 18.38
N ALA A 58 -9.59 9.86 17.87
CA ALA A 58 -8.34 10.50 17.47
C ALA A 58 -7.47 10.85 18.70
N LEU A 59 -6.15 10.63 18.56
CA LEU A 59 -5.18 10.98 19.61
C LEU A 59 -4.69 12.43 19.52
N TYR A 60 -5.38 13.28 18.79
CA TYR A 60 -4.96 14.67 18.56
C TYR A 60 -4.84 15.46 19.86
N PHE A 61 -5.82 15.32 20.75
CA PHE A 61 -5.80 15.94 22.06
C PHE A 61 -4.67 15.39 22.92
N ASP A 62 -4.50 14.07 22.99
CA ASP A 62 -3.40 13.44 23.75
C ASP A 62 -2.03 13.91 23.28
N VAL A 63 -1.85 14.10 21.97
CA VAL A 63 -0.61 14.64 21.40
C VAL A 63 -0.38 16.07 21.84
N LEU A 64 -1.39 16.94 21.77
CA LEU A 64 -1.29 18.33 22.21
C LEU A 64 -0.98 18.43 23.71
N HIS A 65 -1.71 17.68 24.52
CA HIS A 65 -1.55 17.66 25.97
C HIS A 65 -0.16 17.18 26.40
N THR A 66 0.33 16.10 25.76
CA THR A 66 1.71 15.63 25.99
C THR A 66 2.77 16.65 25.57
N LEU A 67 2.59 17.32 24.42
CA LEU A 67 3.51 18.36 23.97
C LEU A 67 3.50 19.56 24.93
N SER A 68 2.34 19.95 25.48
CA SER A 68 2.24 21.00 26.51
C SER A 68 2.99 20.58 27.77
N GLY A 69 2.77 19.37 28.28
CA GLY A 69 3.51 18.85 29.42
C GLY A 69 5.03 18.78 29.22
N ILE A 70 5.49 18.57 27.97
CA ILE A 70 6.92 18.63 27.63
C ILE A 70 7.41 20.08 27.60
N GLN A 71 6.61 21.02 27.06
CA GLN A 71 6.94 22.45 27.01
C GLN A 71 7.11 23.04 28.39
N ASP A 72 6.24 22.69 29.33
CA ASP A 72 6.18 23.24 30.71
C ASP A 72 7.08 22.48 31.69
N GLY A 73 7.61 21.32 31.28
CA GLY A 73 8.41 20.46 32.15
C GLY A 73 9.77 21.08 32.50
N GLU A 74 9.98 21.42 33.78
CA GLU A 74 11.24 22.00 34.29
C GLU A 74 12.46 21.09 34.11
N THR A 75 12.26 19.77 34.14
CA THR A 75 13.32 18.76 33.98
C THR A 75 13.69 18.48 32.53
N ILE A 76 12.93 19.03 31.58
CA ILE A 76 13.13 18.84 30.14
C ILE A 76 14.12 19.87 29.60
N ASN A 77 15.04 19.45 28.72
CA ASN A 77 16.03 20.34 28.17
C ASN A 77 15.36 21.45 27.29
N ALA A 78 15.98 22.64 27.25
CA ALA A 78 15.43 23.81 26.56
C ALA A 78 15.13 23.57 25.10
N THR A 79 15.96 22.80 24.39
CA THR A 79 15.75 22.47 22.97
C THR A 79 14.49 21.64 22.78
N ALA A 80 14.22 20.67 23.66
CA ALA A 80 13.01 19.86 23.55
C ALA A 80 11.75 20.68 23.84
N ARG A 81 11.81 21.62 24.81
CA ARG A 81 10.70 22.55 25.09
C ARG A 81 10.37 23.43 23.90
N VAL A 82 11.38 24.02 23.25
CA VAL A 82 11.20 24.84 22.04
C VAL A 82 10.63 24.02 20.89
N ASN A 83 11.10 22.78 20.70
CA ASN A 83 10.57 21.88 19.69
C ASN A 83 9.10 21.52 19.94
N ALA A 84 8.74 21.23 21.19
CA ALA A 84 7.37 20.96 21.59
C ALA A 84 6.44 22.14 21.29
N GLN A 85 6.84 23.35 21.67
CA GLN A 85 6.12 24.59 21.32
C GLN A 85 5.93 24.75 19.82
N GLY A 86 6.98 24.48 19.02
CA GLY A 86 6.91 24.53 17.56
C GLY A 86 5.91 23.52 16.99
N TYR A 87 5.85 22.28 17.53
CA TYR A 87 4.88 21.28 17.10
C TYR A 87 3.45 21.65 17.50
N ILE A 88 3.22 22.19 18.70
CA ILE A 88 1.91 22.70 19.12
C ILE A 88 1.45 23.78 18.15
N GLY A 89 2.26 24.81 17.91
CA GLY A 89 1.92 25.88 17.00
C GLY A 89 1.65 25.43 15.54
N GLN A 90 2.25 24.31 15.09
CA GLN A 90 1.92 23.72 13.80
C GLN A 90 0.61 22.94 13.81
N LEU A 91 0.34 22.18 14.86
CA LEU A 91 -0.88 21.38 14.98
C LEU A 91 -2.13 22.25 15.10
N LEU A 92 -2.05 23.39 15.75
CA LEU A 92 -3.17 24.32 15.95
C LEU A 92 -3.57 25.10 14.69
N LYS A 93 -2.76 25.06 13.61
CA LYS A 93 -3.07 25.79 12.36
C LYS A 93 -4.21 25.14 11.59
N TYR A 94 -5.15 25.95 11.12
CA TYR A 94 -6.22 25.55 10.20
C TYR A 94 -5.69 24.85 8.94
N GLU A 95 -4.62 25.35 8.36
CA GLU A 95 -3.95 24.76 7.20
C GLU A 95 -3.50 23.33 7.44
N THR A 96 -3.01 23.02 8.65
CA THR A 96 -2.59 21.66 9.04
C THR A 96 -3.79 20.70 9.08
N ILE A 97 -4.92 21.16 9.65
CA ILE A 97 -6.14 20.36 9.72
C ILE A 97 -6.72 20.11 8.32
N LEU A 98 -6.80 21.14 7.47
CA LEU A 98 -7.22 21.00 6.08
C LEU A 98 -6.36 19.99 5.34
N THR A 99 -5.03 20.12 5.46
CA THR A 99 -4.08 19.20 4.81
C THR A 99 -4.25 17.77 5.33
N ALA A 100 -4.46 17.59 6.64
CA ALA A 100 -4.73 16.28 7.22
C ALA A 100 -6.00 15.65 6.64
N GLN A 101 -7.10 16.42 6.50
CA GLN A 101 -8.34 15.92 5.92
C GLN A 101 -8.20 15.57 4.44
N ILE A 102 -7.42 16.31 3.65
CA ILE A 102 -7.10 15.96 2.26
C ILE A 102 -6.44 14.58 2.21
N PHE A 103 -5.38 14.36 2.99
CA PHE A 103 -4.67 13.09 2.99
C PHE A 103 -5.50 11.94 3.57
N LEU A 104 -6.31 12.17 4.60
CA LEU A 104 -7.22 11.16 5.14
C LEU A 104 -8.19 10.66 4.06
N ARG A 105 -8.75 11.57 3.27
CA ARG A 105 -9.65 11.23 2.16
C ARG A 105 -8.91 10.46 1.06
N ILE A 106 -7.71 10.90 0.68
CA ILE A 106 -6.86 10.17 -0.27
C ILE A 106 -6.55 8.75 0.24
N PHE A 107 -6.16 8.61 1.50
CA PHE A 107 -5.85 7.31 2.08
C PHE A 107 -7.09 6.40 2.20
N GLN A 108 -8.27 6.94 2.39
CA GLN A 108 -9.51 6.16 2.38
C GLN A 108 -9.68 5.39 1.07
N VAL A 109 -9.35 6.01 -0.05
CA VAL A 109 -9.42 5.40 -1.40
C VAL A 109 -8.19 4.54 -1.70
N THR A 110 -7.00 5.03 -1.39
CA THR A 110 -5.75 4.41 -1.84
C THR A 110 -5.22 3.31 -0.92
N SER A 111 -5.58 3.31 0.38
CA SER A 111 -5.08 2.30 1.33
C SER A 111 -5.55 0.86 1.01
N PRO A 112 -6.81 0.61 0.63
CA PRO A 112 -7.23 -0.73 0.21
C PRO A 112 -6.43 -1.24 -0.99
N VAL A 113 -6.22 -0.38 -1.99
CA VAL A 113 -5.41 -0.69 -3.18
C VAL A 113 -3.97 -1.02 -2.79
N SER A 114 -3.36 -0.15 -1.97
CA SER A 114 -1.98 -0.35 -1.52
C SER A 114 -1.80 -1.64 -0.71
N LYS A 115 -2.76 -1.99 0.15
CA LYS A 115 -2.76 -3.25 0.88
C LYS A 115 -2.88 -4.44 -0.06
N TYR A 116 -3.81 -4.39 -1.03
CA TYR A 116 -3.98 -5.45 -2.01
C TYR A 116 -2.70 -5.66 -2.85
N LEU A 117 -2.08 -4.58 -3.33
CA LEU A 117 -0.82 -4.63 -4.08
C LEU A 117 0.35 -5.24 -3.28
N GLN A 118 0.24 -5.28 -1.96
CA GLN A 118 1.26 -5.86 -1.07
C GLN A 118 0.96 -7.32 -0.67
N THR A 119 -0.18 -7.87 -1.08
CA THR A 119 -0.52 -9.26 -0.77
C THR A 119 0.28 -10.26 -1.60
N SER A 120 0.61 -11.38 -0.98
CA SER A 120 1.22 -12.51 -1.68
C SER A 120 0.20 -13.18 -2.59
N GLY A 121 0.55 -13.42 -3.84
CA GLY A 121 -0.33 -14.11 -4.79
C GLY A 121 -1.53 -13.27 -5.25
N MET A 122 -1.41 -11.93 -5.26
CA MET A 122 -2.44 -11.04 -5.80
C MET A 122 -2.76 -11.36 -7.26
N ASP A 123 -4.01 -11.18 -7.63
CA ASP A 123 -4.44 -11.22 -9.03
C ASP A 123 -4.18 -9.86 -9.68
N ILE A 124 -3.35 -9.87 -10.74
CA ILE A 124 -2.90 -8.67 -11.43
C ILE A 124 -4.06 -7.90 -12.10
N LEU A 125 -5.05 -8.60 -12.61
CA LEU A 125 -6.22 -8.00 -13.28
C LEU A 125 -7.13 -7.31 -12.26
N THR A 126 -7.32 -7.93 -11.11
CA THR A 126 -8.03 -7.32 -9.98
C THR A 126 -7.28 -6.10 -9.46
N ALA A 127 -5.94 -6.19 -9.34
CA ALA A 127 -5.10 -5.05 -8.94
C ALA A 127 -5.28 -3.87 -9.90
N HIS A 128 -5.22 -4.11 -11.21
CA HIS A 128 -5.40 -3.07 -12.21
C HIS A 128 -6.79 -2.42 -12.14
N ARG A 129 -7.86 -3.23 -12.00
CA ARG A 129 -9.23 -2.71 -11.82
C ARG A 129 -9.37 -1.85 -10.58
N MET A 130 -8.82 -2.29 -9.43
CA MET A 130 -8.85 -1.52 -8.20
C MET A 130 -8.10 -0.18 -8.35
N VAL A 131 -6.96 -0.16 -9.02
CA VAL A 131 -6.21 1.07 -9.29
C VAL A 131 -7.00 2.01 -10.19
N ALA A 132 -7.62 1.50 -11.26
CA ALA A 132 -8.43 2.31 -12.18
C ALA A 132 -9.65 2.94 -11.46
N THR A 133 -10.34 2.18 -10.62
CA THR A 133 -11.45 2.70 -9.80
C THR A 133 -10.95 3.78 -8.84
N ALA A 134 -9.86 3.55 -8.13
CA ALA A 134 -9.30 4.52 -7.20
C ALA A 134 -8.83 5.82 -7.90
N GLU A 135 -8.26 5.72 -9.11
CA GLU A 135 -7.89 6.90 -9.91
C GLU A 135 -9.12 7.70 -10.33
N ALA A 136 -10.19 7.03 -10.75
CA ALA A 136 -11.45 7.69 -11.11
C ALA A 136 -12.07 8.43 -9.90
N GLU A 137 -12.11 7.79 -8.72
CA GLU A 137 -12.58 8.43 -7.49
C GLU A 137 -11.71 9.64 -7.10
N LEU A 138 -10.38 9.55 -7.22
CA LEU A 138 -9.48 10.68 -6.95
C LEU A 138 -9.72 11.87 -7.89
N LYS A 139 -10.02 11.62 -9.18
CA LYS A 139 -10.37 12.67 -10.14
C LYS A 139 -11.68 13.37 -9.79
N GLU A 140 -12.67 12.61 -9.33
CA GLU A 140 -13.95 13.20 -8.84
C GLU A 140 -13.72 14.06 -7.60
N MET A 141 -12.90 13.59 -6.66
CA MET A 141 -12.54 14.31 -5.44
C MET A 141 -11.85 15.65 -5.69
N THR A 142 -11.11 15.80 -6.80
CA THR A 142 -10.43 17.06 -7.15
C THR A 142 -11.39 18.23 -7.25
N ARG A 143 -12.66 17.99 -7.59
CA ARG A 143 -13.71 19.02 -7.71
C ARG A 143 -14.40 19.35 -6.39
N ASP A 144 -14.25 18.49 -5.38
CA ASP A 144 -14.99 18.54 -4.12
C ASP A 144 -14.12 19.02 -2.94
N PHE A 145 -13.67 20.28 -3.05
CA PHE A 145 -12.94 20.93 -1.94
C PHE A 145 -13.87 21.24 -0.75
N GLN A 146 -15.18 21.47 -1.02
CA GLN A 146 -16.12 21.84 0.03
C GLN A 146 -16.31 20.75 1.08
N SER A 147 -16.30 19.48 0.69
CA SER A 147 -16.38 18.38 1.66
C SER A 147 -15.13 18.29 2.56
N ILE A 148 -13.95 18.62 2.03
CA ILE A 148 -12.70 18.71 2.81
C ILE A 148 -12.82 19.80 3.87
N LYS A 149 -13.30 20.98 3.47
CA LYS A 149 -13.52 22.11 4.38
C LYS A 149 -14.52 21.74 5.48
N THR A 150 -15.66 21.19 5.11
CA THR A 150 -16.69 20.75 6.07
C THR A 150 -16.12 19.72 7.06
N ALA A 151 -15.28 18.77 6.59
CA ALA A 151 -14.64 17.80 7.44
C ALA A 151 -13.61 18.44 8.41
N ALA A 152 -12.87 19.46 7.93
CA ALA A 152 -11.93 20.21 8.74
C ALA A 152 -12.63 21.03 9.81
N ASP A 153 -13.69 21.76 9.45
CA ASP A 153 -14.49 22.58 10.38
C ASP A 153 -15.12 21.69 11.47
N LYS A 154 -15.64 20.52 11.10
CA LYS A 154 -16.16 19.54 12.04
C LYS A 154 -15.09 19.00 12.99
N PHE A 155 -13.90 18.73 12.46
CA PHE A 155 -12.76 18.32 13.28
C PHE A 155 -12.34 19.39 14.27
N ILE A 156 -12.27 20.65 13.83
CA ILE A 156 -11.88 21.79 14.69
C ILE A 156 -12.90 21.99 15.80
N GLN A 157 -14.19 21.94 15.47
CA GLN A 157 -15.23 22.01 16.49
C GLN A 157 -15.08 20.92 17.54
N TRP A 158 -14.84 19.67 17.12
CA TRP A 158 -14.58 18.57 18.02
C TRP A 158 -13.31 18.80 18.87
N ALA A 159 -12.22 19.26 18.24
CA ALA A 159 -10.95 19.50 18.92
C ALA A 159 -11.05 20.62 19.96
N ASN A 160 -11.66 21.75 19.60
CA ASN A 160 -11.84 22.87 20.52
C ASN A 160 -12.80 22.52 21.67
N ASN A 161 -13.84 21.74 21.43
CA ASN A 161 -14.70 21.23 22.49
C ASN A 161 -13.91 20.34 23.46
N LYS A 162 -13.07 19.42 22.93
CA LYS A 162 -12.22 18.56 23.76
C LYS A 162 -11.19 19.33 24.57
N ILE A 163 -10.57 20.34 23.99
CA ILE A 163 -9.61 21.22 24.68
C ILE A 163 -10.35 21.97 25.82
N GLY A 164 -11.53 22.51 25.57
CA GLY A 164 -12.31 23.24 26.56
C GLY A 164 -12.91 22.39 27.70
N GLU A 165 -13.25 21.10 27.41
CA GLU A 165 -13.74 20.17 28.43
C GLU A 165 -12.67 19.74 29.45
N GLU A 166 -11.42 19.67 29.02
CA GLU A 166 -10.37 19.00 29.78
C GLU A 166 -9.29 19.94 30.37
N SER A 167 -9.30 21.23 30.03
CA SER A 167 -8.36 22.20 30.54
C SER A 167 -9.00 23.58 30.72
N GLU A 168 -9.44 23.88 31.94
CA GLU A 168 -9.89 25.25 32.31
C GLU A 168 -8.72 26.28 32.31
N GLU A 169 -7.47 25.84 32.27
CA GLU A 169 -6.27 26.67 32.38
C GLU A 169 -5.42 26.85 31.10
N THR A 170 -5.71 26.11 30.02
CA THR A 170 -4.87 26.23 28.80
C THR A 170 -5.55 27.09 27.74
N GLU A 171 -4.87 28.17 27.31
CA GLU A 171 -5.27 29.04 26.19
C GLU A 171 -5.04 28.40 24.80
N LEU A 172 -5.11 27.06 24.69
CA LEU A 172 -4.94 26.38 23.40
C LEU A 172 -6.23 26.41 22.61
N GLU A 173 -6.20 26.99 21.42
CA GLU A 173 -7.31 27.01 20.49
C GLU A 173 -6.83 26.69 19.08
N VAL A 174 -7.56 25.82 18.38
CA VAL A 174 -7.29 25.51 16.97
C VAL A 174 -7.83 26.63 16.10
N GLU A 175 -6.98 27.16 15.20
CA GLU A 175 -7.35 28.20 14.27
C GLU A 175 -8.52 27.74 13.39
N THR A 176 -9.46 28.68 13.12
CA THR A 176 -10.68 28.42 12.31
C THR A 176 -10.60 28.96 10.89
N THR A 177 -9.54 29.72 10.56
CA THR A 177 -9.42 30.39 9.27
C THR A 177 -7.99 30.31 8.75
N LEU A 178 -7.88 30.32 7.41
CA LEU A 178 -6.56 30.42 6.75
C LEU A 178 -5.97 31.81 6.93
N PRO A 179 -4.65 31.92 7.14
CA PRO A 179 -3.98 33.21 7.25
C PRO A 179 -4.08 33.97 5.93
N GLN A 180 -4.46 35.25 5.97
CA GLN A 180 -4.49 36.10 4.81
C GLN A 180 -3.06 36.35 4.33
N LYS A 181 -2.73 35.88 3.12
CA LYS A 181 -1.46 36.19 2.46
C LYS A 181 -1.55 37.59 1.80
N ARG A 182 -0.61 38.46 2.10
CA ARG A 182 -0.48 39.72 1.34
C ARG A 182 -0.26 39.39 -0.13
N GLY A 183 -1.15 39.85 -1.02
CA GLY A 183 -1.03 39.68 -2.45
C GLY A 183 0.29 40.28 -2.95
N ARG A 184 1.23 39.47 -3.43
CA ARG A 184 2.42 39.96 -4.13
C ARG A 184 1.97 40.45 -5.49
N ARG A 185 2.10 41.77 -5.73
CA ARG A 185 1.96 42.32 -7.10
C ARG A 185 3.04 41.68 -7.97
N LYS A 186 2.67 40.78 -8.87
CA LYS A 186 3.58 40.32 -9.94
C LYS A 186 3.95 41.53 -10.81
N LYS A 187 5.23 41.68 -11.09
CA LYS A 187 5.68 42.66 -12.09
C LYS A 187 5.20 42.15 -13.46
N SER A 188 4.39 42.96 -14.18
CA SER A 188 4.01 42.62 -15.56
C SER A 188 5.23 42.64 -16.47
N MET A 189 5.39 41.64 -17.33
CA MET A 189 6.42 41.65 -18.36
C MET A 189 6.05 42.62 -19.49
N PRO A 190 7.02 43.27 -20.15
CA PRO A 190 6.74 44.11 -21.32
C PRO A 190 6.07 43.26 -22.42
N GLY A 191 4.84 43.61 -22.80
CA GLY A 191 4.04 42.90 -23.82
C GLY A 191 2.89 42.04 -23.28
N GLU A 192 2.75 41.87 -21.98
CA GLU A 192 1.67 41.12 -21.34
C GLU A 192 0.37 41.98 -21.36
N ARG A 193 -0.66 41.50 -22.10
CA ARG A 193 -1.92 42.22 -22.31
C ARG A 193 -2.99 41.96 -21.23
N SER A 194 -2.83 40.92 -20.41
CA SER A 194 -3.73 40.61 -19.27
C SER A 194 -2.92 40.52 -17.98
N ARG A 195 -3.39 41.22 -16.94
CA ARG A 195 -2.88 40.99 -15.58
C ARG A 195 -3.54 39.72 -15.02
N ASP A 196 -2.73 38.74 -14.64
CA ASP A 196 -3.24 37.67 -13.77
C ASP A 196 -3.86 38.33 -12.53
N GLU A 197 -5.15 38.14 -12.32
CA GLU A 197 -5.80 38.59 -11.10
C GLU A 197 -5.11 37.90 -9.91
N ALA A 198 -4.59 38.73 -8.98
CA ALA A 198 -4.01 38.20 -7.75
C ALA A 198 -5.14 37.53 -6.96
N LEU A 199 -5.00 36.22 -6.69
CA LEU A 199 -5.90 35.54 -5.78
C LEU A 199 -5.79 36.20 -4.40
N THR A 200 -6.73 37.05 -4.06
CA THR A 200 -6.81 37.77 -2.77
C THR A 200 -7.47 36.93 -1.69
N ASP A 201 -8.25 35.95 -2.09
CA ASP A 201 -8.90 35.03 -1.18
C ASP A 201 -7.94 33.90 -0.76
N ALA A 202 -7.73 33.76 0.56
CA ALA A 202 -6.83 32.76 1.14
C ALA A 202 -7.35 31.33 0.86
N GLU A 203 -8.68 31.13 0.85
CA GLU A 203 -9.29 29.84 0.57
C GLU A 203 -9.12 29.42 -0.89
N ALA A 204 -9.37 30.34 -1.82
CA ALA A 204 -9.15 30.09 -3.25
C ALA A 204 -7.68 29.81 -3.56
N SER A 205 -6.76 30.54 -2.92
CA SER A 205 -5.31 30.28 -3.04
C SER A 205 -4.93 28.90 -2.51
N TYR A 206 -5.42 28.51 -1.32
CA TYR A 206 -5.17 27.19 -0.75
C TYR A 206 -5.73 26.05 -1.61
N LYS A 207 -6.94 26.21 -2.12
CA LYS A 207 -7.58 25.27 -3.03
C LYS A 207 -6.72 25.01 -4.27
N ILE A 208 -6.18 26.06 -4.89
CA ILE A 208 -5.42 25.94 -6.14
C ILE A 208 -3.98 25.48 -5.85
N GLU A 209 -3.29 26.14 -4.91
CA GLU A 209 -1.87 25.91 -4.68
C GLU A 209 -1.57 24.62 -3.89
N VAL A 210 -2.51 24.18 -3.04
CA VAL A 210 -2.31 23.01 -2.16
C VAL A 210 -3.22 21.86 -2.55
N HIS A 211 -4.54 22.02 -2.43
CA HIS A 211 -5.50 20.93 -2.65
C HIS A 211 -5.41 20.35 -4.07
N ASN A 212 -5.62 21.19 -5.11
CA ASN A 212 -5.63 20.70 -6.49
C ASN A 212 -4.26 20.11 -6.86
N ARG A 213 -3.18 20.75 -6.43
CA ARG A 213 -1.82 20.27 -6.71
C ARG A 213 -1.54 18.89 -6.06
N ILE A 214 -2.01 18.66 -4.83
CA ILE A 214 -1.90 17.34 -4.18
C ILE A 214 -2.69 16.32 -4.98
N MET A 215 -3.94 16.62 -5.31
CA MET A 215 -4.83 15.70 -6.02
C MET A 215 -4.29 15.34 -7.40
N ASP A 216 -3.87 16.33 -8.18
CA ASP A 216 -3.27 16.14 -9.52
C ASP A 216 -1.98 15.32 -9.45
N THR A 217 -1.14 15.56 -8.43
CA THR A 217 0.11 14.81 -8.24
C THR A 217 -0.18 13.34 -7.91
N VAL A 218 -1.14 13.08 -7.04
CA VAL A 218 -1.49 11.70 -6.64
C VAL A 218 -2.15 10.95 -7.80
N ALA A 219 -3.17 11.53 -8.42
CA ALA A 219 -3.86 10.93 -9.57
C ALA A 219 -2.91 10.71 -10.75
N GLY A 220 -2.10 11.72 -11.10
CA GLY A 220 -1.10 11.62 -12.17
C GLY A 220 -0.04 10.57 -11.91
N SER A 221 0.43 10.43 -10.67
CA SER A 221 1.39 9.40 -10.28
C SER A 221 0.80 7.99 -10.37
N MET A 222 -0.47 7.82 -9.98
CA MET A 222 -1.18 6.55 -10.14
C MET A 222 -1.33 6.20 -11.63
N HIS A 223 -1.77 7.14 -12.44
CA HIS A 223 -1.94 6.95 -13.88
C HIS A 223 -0.63 6.51 -14.55
N GLN A 224 0.45 7.26 -14.32
CA GLN A 224 1.76 6.96 -14.93
C GLN A 224 2.32 5.60 -14.53
N ARG A 225 2.12 5.19 -13.27
CA ARG A 225 2.70 3.93 -12.77
C ARG A 225 1.91 2.70 -13.16
N PHE A 226 0.58 2.79 -13.19
CA PHE A 226 -0.28 1.62 -13.26
C PHE A 226 -1.19 1.57 -14.48
N LEU A 227 -1.56 2.72 -15.06
CA LEU A 227 -2.58 2.79 -16.10
C LEU A 227 -2.04 3.17 -17.48
N LYS A 228 -0.75 3.51 -17.58
CA LYS A 228 -0.11 3.86 -18.85
C LYS A 228 -0.24 2.74 -19.90
N ASN A 229 -0.20 1.48 -19.46
CA ASN A 229 -0.32 0.31 -20.33
C ASN A 229 -1.73 -0.30 -20.31
N GLY A 230 -2.76 0.53 -20.21
CA GLY A 230 -4.16 0.10 -20.09
C GLY A 230 -4.63 -0.83 -21.19
N THR A 231 -4.16 -0.64 -22.45
CA THR A 231 -4.44 -1.51 -23.61
C THR A 231 -3.93 -2.94 -23.39
N LEU A 232 -2.70 -3.11 -22.90
CA LEU A 232 -2.17 -4.43 -22.55
C LEU A 232 -3.00 -5.10 -21.45
N TYR A 233 -3.42 -4.36 -20.43
CA TYR A 233 -4.26 -4.91 -19.37
C TYR A 233 -5.67 -5.26 -19.86
N ALA A 234 -6.20 -4.54 -20.85
CA ALA A 234 -7.45 -4.91 -21.51
C ALA A 234 -7.31 -6.23 -22.29
N ASP A 235 -6.20 -6.43 -22.99
CA ASP A 235 -5.89 -7.70 -23.68
C ASP A 235 -5.74 -8.85 -22.65
N LEU A 236 -4.98 -8.63 -21.59
CA LEU A 236 -4.79 -9.62 -20.53
C LEU A 236 -6.11 -9.96 -19.81
N ALA A 237 -7.05 -9.03 -19.72
CA ALA A 237 -8.36 -9.29 -19.10
C ALA A 237 -9.18 -10.32 -19.88
N LEU A 238 -8.94 -10.49 -21.18
CA LEU A 238 -9.58 -11.53 -21.99
C LEU A 238 -9.11 -12.94 -21.60
N LEU A 239 -7.95 -13.08 -20.95
CA LEU A 239 -7.46 -14.35 -20.42
C LEU A 239 -8.12 -14.75 -19.07
N ASP A 240 -8.88 -13.86 -18.43
CA ASP A 240 -9.62 -14.18 -17.22
C ASP A 240 -10.84 -15.03 -17.56
N PRO A 241 -10.95 -16.29 -17.07
CA PRO A 241 -12.10 -17.15 -17.35
C PRO A 241 -13.45 -16.52 -17.08
N LYS A 242 -13.54 -15.56 -16.15
CA LYS A 242 -14.76 -14.78 -15.90
C LYS A 242 -15.25 -14.00 -17.11
N ASN A 243 -14.36 -13.67 -18.03
CA ASN A 243 -14.66 -12.93 -19.25
C ASN A 243 -14.85 -13.83 -20.49
N PHE A 244 -14.77 -15.14 -20.35
CA PHE A 244 -14.91 -16.07 -21.48
C PHE A 244 -16.29 -16.01 -22.14
N SER A 245 -17.35 -15.68 -21.40
CA SER A 245 -18.66 -15.41 -22.00
C SER A 245 -18.61 -14.22 -22.96
N GLN A 246 -17.86 -13.17 -22.65
CA GLN A 246 -17.62 -12.04 -23.51
C GLN A 246 -16.81 -12.43 -24.76
N VAL A 247 -15.74 -13.23 -24.57
CA VAL A 247 -14.93 -13.76 -25.69
C VAL A 247 -15.79 -14.57 -26.67
N ILE A 248 -16.70 -15.41 -26.14
CA ILE A 248 -17.64 -16.17 -26.95
C ILE A 248 -18.63 -15.25 -27.71
N SER A 249 -19.09 -14.18 -27.06
CA SER A 249 -20.05 -13.23 -27.66
C SER A 249 -19.49 -12.43 -28.84
N TYR A 250 -18.16 -12.30 -28.96
CA TYR A 250 -17.54 -11.65 -30.14
C TYR A 250 -17.77 -12.42 -31.46
N GLY A 251 -18.28 -13.65 -31.39
CA GLY A 251 -18.60 -14.43 -32.58
C GLY A 251 -17.38 -14.70 -33.46
N GLU A 252 -17.44 -14.36 -34.75
CA GLU A 252 -16.33 -14.58 -35.70
C GLU A 252 -15.29 -13.48 -35.66
N SER A 253 -15.65 -12.26 -35.23
CA SER A 253 -14.76 -11.10 -35.25
C SER A 253 -14.53 -10.54 -33.85
N PHE A 254 -13.30 -10.59 -33.39
CA PHE A 254 -12.87 -9.80 -32.23
C PHE A 254 -12.89 -8.30 -32.51
N PRO A 255 -12.97 -7.43 -31.50
CA PRO A 255 -12.69 -6.00 -31.68
C PRO A 255 -11.33 -5.79 -32.37
N GLU A 256 -11.24 -4.83 -33.28
CA GLU A 256 -10.09 -4.62 -34.19
C GLU A 256 -8.75 -4.49 -33.43
N ALA A 257 -8.76 -3.93 -32.24
CA ALA A 257 -7.54 -3.74 -31.40
C ALA A 257 -7.32 -4.85 -30.37
N ALA A 258 -8.17 -5.88 -30.29
CA ALA A 258 -8.08 -6.89 -29.25
C ALA A 258 -6.87 -7.81 -29.43
N LEU A 259 -6.10 -8.00 -28.38
CA LEU A 259 -4.90 -8.84 -28.30
C LEU A 259 -3.68 -8.32 -29.07
N GLN A 260 -3.73 -7.10 -29.62
CA GLN A 260 -2.61 -6.50 -30.36
C GLN A 260 -1.40 -6.23 -29.46
N GLU A 261 -1.60 -5.59 -28.32
CA GLU A 261 -0.49 -5.28 -27.40
C GLU A 261 0.08 -6.54 -26.76
N LEU A 262 -0.77 -7.51 -26.46
CA LEU A 262 -0.33 -8.81 -25.97
C LEU A 262 0.50 -9.56 -27.01
N SER A 263 0.04 -9.61 -28.27
CA SER A 263 0.79 -10.19 -29.39
C SER A 263 2.17 -9.56 -29.53
N LYS A 264 2.27 -8.23 -29.54
CA LYS A 264 3.56 -7.51 -29.61
C LYS A 264 4.50 -7.89 -28.46
N CYS A 265 3.96 -8.12 -27.26
CA CYS A 265 4.76 -8.55 -26.11
C CYS A 265 5.25 -10.01 -26.23
N LEU A 266 4.50 -10.88 -26.89
CA LEU A 266 4.79 -12.31 -26.98
C LEU A 266 5.63 -12.68 -28.19
N LEU A 267 5.53 -11.96 -29.30
CA LEU A 267 6.28 -12.21 -30.55
C LEU A 267 7.81 -12.38 -30.34
N PRO A 268 8.48 -11.65 -29.43
CA PRO A 268 9.91 -11.87 -29.18
C PRO A 268 10.24 -13.24 -28.57
N PHE A 269 9.26 -13.95 -28.02
CA PHE A 269 9.42 -15.27 -27.39
C PHE A 269 8.98 -16.42 -28.30
N ASP A 270 8.00 -16.17 -29.18
CA ASP A 270 7.50 -17.14 -30.16
C ASP A 270 6.90 -16.38 -31.37
N ASP A 271 7.45 -16.60 -32.53
CA ASP A 271 7.03 -15.96 -33.81
C ASP A 271 5.60 -16.30 -34.23
N ARG A 272 5.03 -17.38 -33.69
CA ARG A 272 3.63 -17.79 -33.90
C ARG A 272 2.64 -17.00 -33.05
N ALA A 273 3.10 -16.20 -32.09
CA ALA A 273 2.23 -15.44 -31.15
C ALA A 273 1.56 -14.24 -31.85
N THR A 274 0.95 -14.48 -32.99
CA THR A 274 0.19 -13.48 -33.74
C THR A 274 -1.20 -13.23 -33.12
N GLU A 275 -1.80 -12.09 -33.45
CA GLU A 275 -3.18 -11.78 -33.02
C GLU A 275 -4.17 -12.86 -33.43
N ALA A 276 -4.07 -13.33 -34.66
CA ALA A 276 -4.97 -14.33 -35.22
C ALA A 276 -4.88 -15.66 -34.44
N GLU A 277 -3.68 -16.10 -34.10
CA GLU A 277 -3.47 -17.33 -33.35
C GLU A 277 -3.95 -17.19 -31.89
N LEU A 278 -3.63 -16.07 -31.23
CA LEU A 278 -4.15 -15.75 -29.90
C LEU A 278 -5.68 -15.75 -29.87
N GLN A 279 -6.33 -15.13 -30.87
CA GLN A 279 -7.78 -15.09 -30.97
C GLN A 279 -8.38 -16.48 -31.20
N SER A 280 -7.75 -17.28 -32.07
CA SER A 280 -8.18 -18.63 -32.41
C SER A 280 -8.11 -19.56 -31.18
N GLU A 281 -6.95 -19.65 -30.54
CA GLU A 281 -6.77 -20.49 -29.37
C GLU A 281 -7.64 -20.01 -28.17
N LEU A 282 -7.77 -18.70 -27.95
CA LEU A 282 -8.59 -18.14 -26.87
C LEU A 282 -10.09 -18.46 -27.08
N LYS A 283 -10.60 -18.32 -28.29
CA LYS A 283 -11.97 -18.73 -28.64
C LYS A 283 -12.22 -20.21 -28.36
N SER A 284 -11.30 -21.04 -28.82
CA SER A 284 -11.38 -22.48 -28.64
C SER A 284 -11.40 -22.83 -27.16
N LEU A 285 -10.50 -22.25 -26.39
CA LEU A 285 -10.43 -22.43 -24.92
C LEU A 285 -11.71 -21.97 -24.25
N ALA A 286 -12.20 -20.76 -24.56
CA ALA A 286 -13.38 -20.19 -23.94
C ALA A 286 -14.62 -21.09 -24.12
N ARG A 287 -14.81 -21.65 -25.35
CA ARG A 287 -15.91 -22.57 -25.65
C ARG A 287 -15.82 -23.89 -24.90
N GLN A 288 -14.62 -24.36 -24.60
CA GLN A 288 -14.40 -25.64 -23.92
C GLN A 288 -14.26 -25.51 -22.40
N TRP A 289 -14.15 -24.28 -21.89
CA TRP A 289 -13.78 -24.00 -20.50
C TRP A 289 -14.69 -24.67 -19.48
N ASP A 290 -16.00 -24.59 -19.68
CA ASP A 290 -16.96 -25.18 -18.75
C ASP A 290 -16.82 -26.71 -18.61
N ARG A 291 -16.44 -27.39 -19.71
CA ARG A 291 -16.15 -28.83 -19.69
C ARG A 291 -14.83 -29.13 -18.99
N LEU A 292 -13.79 -28.34 -19.31
CA LEU A 292 -12.46 -28.52 -18.74
C LEU A 292 -12.47 -28.30 -17.22
N LYS A 293 -13.10 -27.22 -16.75
CA LYS A 293 -13.15 -26.93 -15.32
C LYS A 293 -13.98 -27.93 -14.49
N SER A 294 -15.01 -28.55 -15.10
CA SER A 294 -15.84 -29.55 -14.42
C SER A 294 -15.17 -30.91 -14.28
N SER A 295 -14.13 -31.19 -15.07
CA SER A 295 -13.39 -32.44 -15.05
C SER A 295 -12.21 -32.44 -14.06
N VAL A 296 -11.95 -31.34 -13.36
CA VAL A 296 -10.85 -31.22 -12.40
C VAL A 296 -11.24 -31.92 -11.10
N PHE A 297 -10.51 -32.95 -10.72
CA PHE A 297 -10.67 -33.66 -9.46
C PHE A 297 -10.25 -32.77 -8.26
N ASP A 298 -10.99 -32.89 -7.14
CA ASP A 298 -10.85 -32.07 -5.91
C ASP A 298 -9.58 -32.39 -5.07
N GLU A 299 -8.52 -32.93 -5.66
CA GLU A 299 -7.34 -33.45 -4.93
C GLU A 299 -6.31 -32.41 -4.44
N TYR A 300 -6.58 -31.12 -4.54
CA TYR A 300 -5.66 -30.11 -3.98
C TYR A 300 -6.21 -29.39 -2.74
N THR A 301 -6.41 -30.16 -1.66
CA THR A 301 -6.52 -29.58 -0.32
C THR A 301 -5.13 -29.16 0.17
N THR A 302 -4.79 -27.90 -0.01
CA THR A 302 -3.62 -27.30 0.65
C THR A 302 -3.92 -27.10 2.13
N LYS A 303 -3.05 -27.67 2.97
CA LYS A 303 -3.06 -27.47 4.42
C LYS A 303 -3.08 -25.95 4.72
N THR A 304 -4.10 -25.51 5.43
CA THR A 304 -4.16 -24.18 6.02
C THR A 304 -3.15 -24.09 7.15
N THR A 305 -2.18 -23.19 7.02
CA THR A 305 -1.35 -22.77 8.16
C THR A 305 -2.22 -21.87 9.04
N GLU A 306 -2.36 -22.22 10.31
CA GLU A 306 -3.10 -21.45 11.30
C GLU A 306 -2.42 -20.10 11.56
N PRO A 307 -3.16 -19.04 11.92
CA PRO A 307 -2.58 -17.74 12.25
C PRO A 307 -1.70 -17.85 13.50
N GLY A 308 -0.51 -17.25 13.43
CA GLY A 308 0.39 -17.12 14.58
C GLY A 308 -0.19 -16.23 15.69
N PRO A 309 0.43 -16.20 16.88
CA PRO A 309 -0.12 -15.57 18.06
C PRO A 309 -0.32 -14.06 17.90
N GLU A 310 -1.43 -13.57 18.48
CA GLU A 310 -1.98 -12.21 18.35
C GLU A 310 -1.13 -11.05 18.92
N ASP A 311 0.08 -11.28 19.38
CA ASP A 311 0.91 -10.30 20.12
C ASP A 311 1.94 -9.52 19.27
N ALA A 312 1.93 -9.67 17.95
CA ALA A 312 2.76 -8.85 17.07
C ALA A 312 1.96 -7.64 16.56
N GLU A 313 1.94 -6.56 17.32
CA GLU A 313 1.27 -5.29 16.96
C GLU A 313 1.81 -4.62 15.67
N ASP A 314 2.82 -5.19 15.04
CA ASP A 314 3.51 -4.58 13.89
C ASP A 314 3.59 -5.49 12.66
N GLU A 315 2.69 -6.11 12.17
CA GLU A 315 2.65 -6.80 10.87
C GLU A 315 1.63 -7.96 10.89
N ALA A 316 0.37 -7.65 11.02
CA ALA A 316 -0.66 -8.59 10.59
C ALA A 316 -0.49 -8.79 9.07
N GLU A 317 0.30 -9.78 8.69
CA GLU A 317 0.42 -10.27 7.33
C GLU A 317 -0.96 -10.75 6.92
N ILE A 318 -1.67 -9.97 6.09
CA ILE A 318 -2.94 -10.41 5.53
C ILE A 318 -2.58 -11.52 4.53
N VAL A 319 -2.55 -12.75 5.02
CA VAL A 319 -2.40 -13.94 4.20
C VAL A 319 -3.72 -14.14 3.46
N TYR A 320 -3.81 -13.58 2.25
CA TYR A 320 -4.91 -13.96 1.37
C TYR A 320 -4.73 -15.43 0.99
N LYS A 321 -5.76 -16.24 1.25
CA LYS A 321 -5.80 -17.65 0.87
C LYS A 321 -5.39 -17.77 -0.60
N LYS A 322 -4.30 -18.48 -0.87
CA LYS A 322 -3.96 -18.94 -2.22
C LYS A 322 -5.24 -19.51 -2.82
N CYS A 323 -5.54 -19.19 -4.07
CA CYS A 323 -6.72 -19.72 -4.74
C CYS A 323 -6.64 -21.24 -4.81
N SER A 324 -7.25 -21.90 -3.85
CA SER A 324 -7.29 -23.37 -3.75
C SER A 324 -8.52 -24.01 -4.40
N SER A 325 -9.51 -23.19 -4.79
CA SER A 325 -10.81 -23.75 -5.22
C SER A 325 -11.67 -22.86 -6.13
N CYS A 326 -11.17 -21.73 -6.60
CA CYS A 326 -12.05 -20.80 -7.34
C CYS A 326 -12.30 -21.19 -8.78
N LYS A 327 -11.80 -22.21 -9.35
CA LYS A 327 -11.97 -22.71 -10.74
C LYS A 327 -12.11 -21.63 -11.87
N ASP A 328 -12.27 -20.34 -11.55
CA ASP A 328 -12.55 -19.22 -12.47
C ASP A 328 -11.56 -18.05 -12.34
N CYS A 329 -10.27 -18.32 -12.10
CA CYS A 329 -9.23 -17.30 -12.19
C CYS A 329 -8.10 -17.72 -13.13
N PRO A 330 -7.25 -16.79 -13.63
CA PRO A 330 -6.15 -17.10 -14.53
C PRO A 330 -5.21 -18.20 -14.04
N ILE A 331 -4.92 -18.23 -12.73
CA ILE A 331 -4.07 -19.26 -12.11
C ILE A 331 -4.71 -20.64 -12.22
N CYS A 332 -6.01 -20.74 -11.92
CA CYS A 332 -6.74 -22.00 -12.04
C CYS A 332 -6.81 -22.45 -13.49
N CYS A 333 -7.07 -21.54 -14.41
CA CYS A 333 -7.07 -21.84 -15.83
C CYS A 333 -5.73 -22.42 -16.30
N TYR A 334 -4.63 -21.76 -15.97
CA TYR A 334 -3.29 -22.25 -16.28
C TYR A 334 -3.00 -23.64 -15.66
N ARG A 335 -3.43 -23.89 -14.43
CA ARG A 335 -3.29 -25.20 -13.78
C ARG A 335 -4.07 -26.30 -14.49
N VAL A 336 -5.31 -26.01 -14.89
CA VAL A 336 -6.13 -26.96 -15.65
C VAL A 336 -5.46 -27.29 -17.00
N LEU A 337 -5.03 -26.31 -17.74
CA LEU A 337 -4.31 -26.49 -19.02
C LEU A 337 -3.04 -27.33 -18.83
N LYS A 338 -2.30 -27.10 -17.76
CA LYS A 338 -1.09 -27.87 -17.41
C LYS A 338 -1.44 -29.31 -17.04
N GLN A 339 -2.48 -29.53 -16.24
CA GLN A 339 -2.89 -30.84 -15.78
C GLN A 339 -3.31 -31.77 -16.95
N TYR A 340 -3.99 -31.21 -17.93
CA TYR A 340 -4.41 -31.97 -19.12
C TYR A 340 -3.37 -31.96 -20.25
N ASN A 341 -2.15 -31.45 -20.01
CA ASN A 341 -1.07 -31.37 -20.98
C ASN A 341 -1.46 -30.59 -22.26
N LEU A 342 -2.33 -29.60 -22.13
CA LEU A 342 -2.86 -28.83 -23.27
C LEU A 342 -1.96 -27.65 -23.68
N LEU A 343 -0.87 -27.40 -22.94
CA LEU A 343 0.06 -26.28 -23.17
C LEU A 343 1.09 -26.55 -24.27
N THR A 344 1.22 -27.79 -24.74
CA THR A 344 2.23 -28.17 -25.74
C THR A 344 1.76 -27.89 -27.16
N ASP A 345 0.57 -28.35 -27.52
CA ASP A 345 0.10 -28.34 -28.93
C ASP A 345 -1.26 -27.63 -29.09
N ALA A 346 -2.22 -27.87 -28.16
CA ALA A 346 -3.58 -27.39 -28.34
C ALA A 346 -3.76 -25.90 -28.01
N TYR A 347 -3.04 -25.40 -27.00
CA TYR A 347 -3.11 -24.01 -26.51
C TYR A 347 -1.71 -23.49 -26.17
N HIS A 348 -0.81 -23.63 -27.14
CA HIS A 348 0.60 -23.26 -26.91
C HIS A 348 0.78 -21.75 -26.71
N ILE A 349 0.19 -20.94 -27.53
CA ILE A 349 0.31 -19.48 -27.50
C ILE A 349 -0.47 -18.91 -26.30
N ILE A 350 -1.66 -19.44 -26.01
CA ILE A 350 -2.39 -19.10 -24.78
C ILE A 350 -1.61 -19.53 -23.54
N GLY A 351 -0.93 -20.68 -23.59
CA GLY A 351 -0.03 -21.11 -22.51
C GLY A 351 1.12 -20.14 -22.28
N LEU A 352 1.71 -19.60 -23.36
CA LEU A 352 2.71 -18.52 -23.29
C LEU A 352 2.10 -17.24 -22.72
N ALA A 353 0.88 -16.86 -23.14
CA ALA A 353 0.17 -15.70 -22.65
C ALA A 353 -0.13 -15.81 -21.13
N TYR A 354 -0.56 -16.97 -20.65
CA TYR A 354 -0.73 -17.19 -19.19
C TYR A 354 0.59 -17.12 -18.43
N ARG A 355 1.67 -17.70 -18.96
CA ARG A 355 2.99 -17.58 -18.34
C ARG A 355 3.42 -16.12 -18.25
N PHE A 356 3.24 -15.36 -19.32
CA PHE A 356 3.50 -13.93 -19.34
C PHE A 356 2.66 -13.20 -18.27
N LEU A 357 1.34 -13.38 -18.26
CA LEU A 357 0.43 -12.79 -17.27
C LEU A 357 0.85 -13.09 -15.83
N LEU A 358 1.17 -14.34 -15.53
CA LEU A 358 1.50 -14.81 -14.17
C LEU A 358 2.90 -14.43 -13.71
N THR A 359 3.78 -14.00 -14.62
CA THR A 359 5.13 -13.52 -14.32
C THR A 359 5.23 -11.99 -14.27
N LEU A 360 4.20 -11.28 -14.70
CA LEU A 360 4.18 -9.81 -14.63
C LEU A 360 4.30 -9.34 -13.17
N SER A 361 5.30 -8.51 -12.91
CA SER A 361 5.50 -7.87 -11.63
C SER A 361 4.82 -6.50 -11.60
N VAL A 362 3.70 -6.37 -10.91
CA VAL A 362 3.03 -5.07 -10.70
C VAL A 362 3.74 -4.23 -9.66
N THR A 363 4.39 -4.88 -8.70
CA THR A 363 5.07 -4.22 -7.58
C THR A 363 6.38 -4.91 -7.25
N GLN A 364 7.30 -4.16 -6.63
CA GLN A 364 8.57 -4.69 -6.12
C GLN A 364 8.47 -5.14 -4.65
N VAL A 365 7.27 -5.37 -4.15
CA VAL A 365 7.04 -5.70 -2.73
C VAL A 365 7.76 -6.98 -2.30
N ALA A 366 7.87 -7.98 -3.18
CA ALA A 366 8.66 -9.17 -2.89
C ALA A 366 10.13 -8.83 -2.63
N CYS A 367 10.72 -7.92 -3.42
CA CYS A 367 12.08 -7.42 -3.21
C CYS A 367 12.18 -6.61 -1.91
N GLU A 368 11.20 -5.76 -1.61
CA GLU A 368 11.18 -4.98 -0.35
C GLU A 368 11.13 -5.88 0.88
N ARG A 369 10.35 -6.97 0.83
CA ARG A 369 10.30 -7.99 1.89
C ARG A 369 11.66 -8.66 2.06
N SER A 370 12.30 -9.08 0.96
CA SER A 370 13.64 -9.67 1.01
C SER A 370 14.67 -8.71 1.60
N PHE A 371 14.61 -7.41 1.25
CA PHE A 371 15.49 -6.40 1.83
C PHE A 371 15.20 -6.14 3.31
N SER A 372 13.94 -6.19 3.73
CA SER A 372 13.58 -6.10 5.16
C SER A 372 14.13 -7.30 5.93
N THR A 373 14.00 -8.52 5.39
CA THR A 373 14.60 -9.74 5.95
C THR A 373 16.12 -9.65 5.99
N LEU A 374 16.76 -9.13 4.92
CA LEU A 374 18.19 -8.89 4.87
C LEU A 374 18.64 -7.95 6.00
N LYS A 375 17.92 -6.84 6.22
CA LYS A 375 18.23 -5.89 7.29
C LYS A 375 18.11 -6.53 8.68
N TYR A 376 17.16 -7.45 8.84
CA TYR A 376 16.98 -8.18 10.09
C TYR A 376 18.10 -9.19 10.33
N ILE A 377 18.51 -9.95 9.31
CA ILE A 377 19.60 -10.95 9.39
C ILE A 377 20.96 -10.26 9.52
N LYS A 378 21.25 -9.27 8.65
CA LYS A 378 22.49 -8.49 8.65
C LYS A 378 22.30 -7.19 9.42
N ASN A 379 22.34 -7.27 10.73
CA ASN A 379 22.27 -6.11 11.61
C ASN A 379 23.67 -5.73 12.15
N ARG A 380 23.73 -4.65 12.94
CA ARG A 380 24.97 -4.13 13.52
C ARG A 380 25.74 -5.18 14.35
N LEU A 381 25.04 -6.12 14.98
CA LEU A 381 25.63 -7.18 15.83
C LEU A 381 26.12 -8.38 14.99
N ARG A 382 25.66 -8.51 13.75
CA ARG A 382 26.00 -9.60 12.81
C ARG A 382 26.66 -9.07 11.54
N SER A 383 27.54 -8.07 11.67
CA SER A 383 28.24 -7.44 10.54
C SER A 383 29.29 -8.34 9.88
N SER A 384 29.80 -9.35 10.58
CA SER A 384 30.87 -10.25 10.13
C SER A 384 30.38 -11.51 9.40
N LEU A 385 29.10 -11.63 9.05
CA LEU A 385 28.57 -12.74 8.26
C LEU A 385 29.25 -12.79 6.88
N SER A 386 29.79 -13.99 6.52
CA SER A 386 30.28 -14.22 5.17
C SER A 386 29.14 -14.21 4.17
N GLN A 387 29.43 -13.97 2.89
CA GLN A 387 28.45 -13.98 1.82
C GLN A 387 27.68 -15.32 1.76
N GLN A 388 28.39 -16.44 1.88
CA GLN A 388 27.80 -17.79 1.86
C GLN A 388 26.79 -18.00 3.01
N HIS A 389 27.14 -17.59 4.23
CA HIS A 389 26.24 -17.71 5.37
C HIS A 389 25.04 -16.76 5.23
N LEU A 390 25.26 -15.55 4.69
CA LEU A 390 24.18 -14.61 4.45
C LEU A 390 23.16 -15.16 3.43
N GLU A 391 23.64 -15.73 2.32
CA GLU A 391 22.78 -16.38 1.32
C GLU A 391 21.99 -17.54 1.91
N ALA A 392 22.66 -18.42 2.71
CA ALA A 392 21.98 -19.52 3.37
C ALA A 392 20.88 -19.05 4.33
N PHE A 393 21.16 -18.03 5.17
CA PHE A 393 20.16 -17.49 6.08
C PHE A 393 19.01 -16.76 5.34
N MET A 394 19.34 -16.05 4.26
CA MET A 394 18.32 -15.42 3.42
C MET A 394 17.43 -16.47 2.76
N LEU A 395 18.00 -17.55 2.24
CA LEU A 395 17.25 -18.65 1.63
C LEU A 395 16.32 -19.32 2.64
N MET A 396 16.80 -19.65 3.84
CA MET A 396 15.99 -20.23 4.91
C MET A 396 14.86 -19.28 5.34
N ALA A 397 15.13 -17.99 5.45
CA ALA A 397 14.14 -17.00 5.88
C ALA A 397 13.10 -16.65 4.82
N THR A 398 13.40 -16.82 3.53
CA THR A 398 12.48 -16.52 2.42
C THR A 398 11.75 -17.75 1.90
N GLN A 399 12.28 -18.95 2.11
CA GLN A 399 11.73 -20.22 1.66
C GLN A 399 11.36 -21.10 2.87
N THR A 400 10.59 -20.55 3.77
CA THR A 400 10.18 -21.24 5.02
C THR A 400 9.38 -22.51 4.75
N ASP A 401 8.55 -22.54 3.69
CA ASP A 401 7.79 -23.70 3.29
C ASP A 401 8.71 -24.89 2.93
N VAL A 402 9.82 -24.60 2.20
CA VAL A 402 10.82 -25.63 1.85
C VAL A 402 11.60 -26.05 3.08
N LEU A 403 11.96 -25.09 3.94
CA LEU A 403 12.67 -25.37 5.20
C LEU A 403 11.87 -26.33 6.11
N GLN A 404 10.55 -26.13 6.20
CA GLN A 404 9.65 -26.98 7.00
C GLN A 404 9.45 -28.39 6.43
N MET A 405 9.73 -28.59 5.14
CA MET A 405 9.68 -29.92 4.51
C MET A 405 10.96 -30.73 4.68
N LEU A 406 12.01 -30.12 5.19
CA LEU A 406 13.29 -30.81 5.39
C LEU A 406 13.22 -31.73 6.61
N ASP A 407 13.79 -32.92 6.47
CA ASP A 407 13.91 -33.90 7.54
C ASP A 407 15.01 -33.46 8.52
N SER A 408 14.60 -33.08 9.73
CA SER A 408 15.50 -32.57 10.76
C SER A 408 16.53 -33.60 11.19
N GLU A 409 16.18 -34.88 11.25
CA GLU A 409 17.10 -35.96 11.64
C GLU A 409 18.25 -36.10 10.65
N LYS A 410 17.96 -36.07 9.33
CA LYS A 410 18.99 -36.09 8.29
C LYS A 410 19.94 -34.89 8.34
N ILE A 411 19.43 -33.73 8.78
CA ILE A 411 20.27 -32.55 8.94
C ILE A 411 21.19 -32.72 10.15
N ILE A 412 20.67 -33.23 11.27
CA ILE A 412 21.41 -33.47 12.50
C ILE A 412 22.52 -34.51 12.23
N ASP A 413 22.17 -35.63 11.57
CA ASP A 413 23.16 -36.66 11.18
C ASP A 413 24.26 -36.08 10.31
N GLY A 414 23.90 -35.31 9.26
CA GLY A 414 24.87 -34.68 8.36
C GLY A 414 25.78 -33.63 9.02
N VAL A 415 25.29 -32.98 10.10
CA VAL A 415 26.11 -32.08 10.92
C VAL A 415 27.00 -32.84 11.87
N ALA A 416 26.51 -33.91 12.47
CA ALA A 416 27.28 -34.78 13.36
C ALA A 416 28.44 -35.45 12.64
N GLU A 417 28.28 -35.90 11.38
CA GLU A 417 29.34 -36.48 10.56
C GLU A 417 30.55 -35.53 10.29
N LYS A 418 30.34 -34.22 10.38
CA LYS A 418 31.36 -33.22 10.06
C LYS A 418 32.35 -32.92 11.20
N SER A 419 32.09 -33.37 12.42
CA SER A 419 32.91 -33.05 13.57
C SER A 419 32.70 -34.08 14.69
N GLU A 420 33.80 -34.69 15.15
CA GLU A 420 33.77 -35.62 16.30
C GLU A 420 33.21 -34.98 17.59
N LEU A 421 33.41 -33.68 17.76
CA LEU A 421 32.83 -32.95 18.88
C LEU A 421 31.30 -32.85 18.77
N LEU A 422 30.82 -32.54 17.57
CA LEU A 422 29.35 -32.43 17.32
C LEU A 422 28.73 -33.82 17.40
N GLN A 423 29.38 -34.85 16.93
CA GLN A 423 28.89 -36.22 17.07
C GLN A 423 28.68 -36.62 18.54
N LYS A 424 29.60 -36.25 19.43
CA LYS A 424 29.48 -36.51 20.88
C LYS A 424 28.42 -35.67 21.58
N LEU A 425 28.01 -34.55 20.99
CA LEU A 425 26.98 -33.62 21.55
C LEU A 425 25.58 -33.87 21.03
N LEU A 426 25.42 -34.46 19.85
CA LEU A 426 24.18 -34.64 19.14
C LEU A 426 23.70 -36.09 19.08
N MET A 427 24.59 -37.05 19.35
CA MET A 427 24.29 -38.47 19.52
C MET A 427 24.60 -38.90 20.96
#